data_f4fd5e91501df4dcf913cbaf193cdf5e
#
_entry.id   f4fd5e91501df4dcf913cbaf193cdf5e
#
_cell.length_a   1.000
_cell.length_b   1.000
_cell.length_c   1.000
_cell.angle_alpha   90.00
_cell.angle_beta   90.00
_cell.angle_gamma   90.00
#
_symmetry.space_group_name_H-M   'P 1'
#
loop_
_entity.id
_entity.type
_entity.pdbx_description
1 polymer ?
#
loop_
_entity_poly.entity_id
_entity_poly.type
_entity_poly.pdbx_seq_one_letter_code
_entity_poly.pdbx_strand_id
1 'polypeptide(L)'
;MRLKTLASLPLFALLTSCYYLQSTSIPIKTIHYTQSAEQADKRERQLMVLLPGIGDRAGVFDKHGVIDAIHTTHPNMDVIAVDAHFKYYEARTIIERLRQDIIKPAIDAGYSAIYLGGTSLGGFGSLLYLKQYPDDINKIFILAPYLGDAQDYNYLIENTAAPEVPRDVNLWPWLIQLPDDVKNKIYIAYGTNDKFAVPNGLLAKQLPPEHTVTQTGKHNWKTWAQLWPELLARQ
;
A
#
# COMPACT_ATOMS: atom_id res chain seq x y z
N MET A 1 -10.05 46.94 -37.96
CA MET A 1 -10.44 45.55 -37.76
C MET A 1 -9.45 44.92 -36.77
N ARG A 2 -9.82 44.78 -35.48
CA ARG A 2 -8.94 44.26 -34.44
C ARG A 2 -9.26 42.76 -34.26
N LEU A 3 -8.31 41.90 -34.59
CA LEU A 3 -8.39 40.46 -34.27
C LEU A 3 -8.32 40.25 -32.76
N LYS A 4 -9.33 39.60 -32.21
CA LYS A 4 -9.31 39.11 -30.82
C LYS A 4 -8.56 37.76 -30.80
N THR A 5 -7.41 37.74 -30.19
CA THR A 5 -6.71 36.52 -29.86
C THR A 5 -7.48 35.76 -28.77
N LEU A 6 -8.05 34.61 -29.11
CA LEU A 6 -8.57 33.65 -28.13
C LEU A 6 -7.37 33.03 -27.43
N ALA A 7 -7.26 33.28 -26.12
CA ALA A 7 -6.31 32.59 -25.26
C ALA A 7 -6.78 31.14 -25.08
N SER A 8 -6.02 30.20 -25.61
CA SER A 8 -6.20 28.79 -25.34
C SER A 8 -5.79 28.48 -23.87
N LEU A 9 -6.78 28.23 -23.02
CA LEU A 9 -6.50 27.66 -21.69
C LEU A 9 -5.82 26.29 -21.86
N PRO A 10 -4.76 25.99 -21.11
CA PRO A 10 -4.10 24.71 -21.24
C PRO A 10 -5.00 23.58 -20.71
N LEU A 11 -5.21 22.59 -21.55
CA LEU A 11 -5.97 21.35 -21.26
C LEU A 11 -5.43 20.56 -20.06
N PHE A 12 -4.26 20.91 -19.55
CA PHE A 12 -3.61 20.29 -18.38
C PHE A 12 -4.32 20.57 -17.05
N ALA A 13 -5.11 21.63 -16.94
CA ALA A 13 -5.81 21.99 -15.70
C ALA A 13 -7.06 21.12 -15.44
N LEU A 14 -7.57 20.41 -16.45
CA LEU A 14 -8.78 19.57 -16.30
C LEU A 14 -8.50 18.17 -15.75
N LEU A 15 -7.28 17.65 -15.93
CA LEU A 15 -6.94 16.30 -15.45
C LEU A 15 -6.64 16.25 -13.95
N THR A 16 -6.22 17.36 -13.34
CA THR A 16 -5.98 17.43 -11.89
C THR A 16 -7.27 17.61 -11.08
N SER A 17 -8.32 18.13 -11.69
CA SER A 17 -9.60 18.43 -11.02
C SER A 17 -10.37 17.17 -10.59
N CYS A 18 -10.34 16.09 -11.38
CA CYS A 18 -11.05 14.85 -11.03
C CYS A 18 -10.53 14.17 -9.77
N TYR A 19 -9.30 14.40 -9.40
CA TYR A 19 -8.65 13.82 -8.23
C TYR A 19 -9.18 14.39 -6.91
N TYR A 20 -9.46 15.70 -6.91
CA TYR A 20 -9.92 16.44 -5.73
C TYR A 20 -11.44 16.40 -5.54
N LEU A 21 -12.19 15.91 -6.52
CA LEU A 21 -13.66 15.87 -6.47
C LEU A 21 -14.23 14.52 -6.00
N GLN A 22 -13.38 13.55 -5.64
CA GLN A 22 -13.86 12.26 -5.15
C GLN A 22 -14.36 12.38 -3.70
N SER A 23 -15.58 11.93 -3.45
CA SER A 23 -16.11 11.81 -2.09
C SER A 23 -15.76 10.45 -1.49
N THR A 24 -15.43 10.44 -0.20
CA THR A 24 -15.31 9.19 0.56
C THR A 24 -16.70 8.56 0.75
N SER A 25 -16.78 7.25 0.78
CA SER A 25 -18.02 6.50 1.08
C SER A 25 -17.86 5.69 2.35
N ILE A 26 -18.99 5.43 3.04
CA ILE A 26 -19.10 4.53 4.19
C ILE A 26 -20.21 3.53 3.86
N PRO A 27 -19.90 2.22 3.80
CA PRO A 27 -18.55 1.62 3.87
C PRO A 27 -17.66 2.02 2.69
N ILE A 28 -16.34 1.84 2.85
CA ILE A 28 -15.38 2.02 1.74
C ILE A 28 -15.67 1.01 0.62
N LYS A 29 -15.59 1.44 -0.64
CA LYS A 29 -15.85 0.56 -1.78
C LYS A 29 -14.76 -0.47 -1.96
N THR A 30 -15.15 -1.70 -2.34
CA THR A 30 -14.24 -2.83 -2.53
C THR A 30 -14.63 -3.64 -3.76
N ILE A 31 -13.65 -4.40 -4.28
CA ILE A 31 -13.87 -5.49 -5.24
C ILE A 31 -13.39 -6.78 -4.56
N HIS A 32 -14.20 -7.82 -4.59
CA HIS A 32 -13.91 -9.10 -3.98
C HIS A 32 -13.56 -10.13 -5.05
N TYR A 33 -12.49 -10.89 -4.83
CA TYR A 33 -12.04 -11.99 -5.68
C TYR A 33 -11.91 -13.24 -4.83
N THR A 34 -12.71 -14.26 -5.13
CA THR A 34 -12.71 -15.54 -4.42
C THR A 34 -12.52 -16.67 -5.41
N GLN A 35 -11.67 -17.65 -5.09
CA GLN A 35 -11.42 -18.81 -5.97
C GLN A 35 -12.26 -20.04 -5.63
N SER A 36 -12.70 -20.22 -4.42
CA SER A 36 -13.45 -21.40 -4.02
C SER A 36 -14.93 -21.12 -3.86
N ALA A 37 -15.73 -22.20 -3.92
CA ALA A 37 -17.16 -22.12 -3.74
C ALA A 37 -17.52 -21.30 -2.48
N GLU A 38 -18.56 -20.49 -2.57
CA GLU A 38 -19.11 -19.62 -1.52
C GLU A 38 -19.31 -20.31 -0.15
N GLN A 39 -19.23 -21.65 -0.12
CA GLN A 39 -19.48 -22.49 1.05
C GLN A 39 -18.22 -22.99 1.78
N ALA A 40 -17.00 -22.61 1.33
CA ALA A 40 -15.79 -23.02 2.03
C ALA A 40 -15.70 -22.35 3.41
N ASP A 41 -15.32 -23.12 4.45
CA ASP A 41 -15.15 -22.60 5.81
C ASP A 41 -14.08 -21.51 5.81
N LYS A 42 -14.44 -20.30 6.25
CA LYS A 42 -13.52 -19.16 6.32
C LYS A 42 -12.31 -19.42 7.23
N ARG A 43 -12.45 -20.32 8.21
CA ARG A 43 -11.35 -20.74 9.10
C ARG A 43 -10.21 -21.49 8.38
N GLU A 44 -10.46 -22.00 7.19
CA GLU A 44 -9.45 -22.64 6.33
C GLU A 44 -8.89 -21.66 5.29
N ARG A 45 -9.40 -20.43 5.24
CA ARG A 45 -9.05 -19.42 4.24
C ARG A 45 -8.27 -18.27 4.84
N GLN A 46 -7.44 -17.69 4.01
CA GLN A 46 -6.70 -16.47 4.30
C GLN A 46 -7.31 -15.31 3.53
N LEU A 47 -7.09 -14.09 3.99
CA LEU A 47 -7.54 -12.89 3.32
C LEU A 47 -6.36 -11.97 2.99
N MET A 48 -6.25 -11.54 1.73
CA MET A 48 -5.39 -10.44 1.31
C MET A 48 -6.22 -9.19 1.06
N VAL A 49 -5.92 -8.10 1.74
CA VAL A 49 -6.54 -6.78 1.52
C VAL A 49 -5.56 -5.89 0.77
N LEU A 50 -5.91 -5.43 -0.44
CA LEU A 50 -5.03 -4.70 -1.34
C LEU A 50 -5.36 -3.20 -1.39
N LEU A 51 -4.35 -2.36 -1.17
CA LEU A 51 -4.44 -0.90 -1.16
C LEU A 51 -3.70 -0.30 -2.36
N PRO A 52 -4.38 0.44 -3.26
CA PRO A 52 -3.78 1.00 -4.46
C PRO A 52 -2.86 2.20 -4.16
N GLY A 53 -1.98 2.49 -5.12
CA GLY A 53 -1.19 3.72 -5.14
C GLY A 53 -2.05 4.96 -5.42
N ILE A 54 -1.41 6.13 -5.28
CA ILE A 54 -2.05 7.39 -5.63
C ILE A 54 -2.38 7.40 -7.13
N GLY A 55 -3.63 7.71 -7.48
CA GLY A 55 -4.11 7.70 -8.87
C GLY A 55 -4.75 6.41 -9.32
N ASP A 56 -4.52 5.34 -8.61
CA ASP A 56 -5.11 4.05 -8.89
C ASP A 56 -6.42 3.83 -8.11
N ARG A 57 -7.17 2.82 -8.51
CA ARG A 57 -8.42 2.35 -7.90
C ARG A 57 -8.34 0.83 -7.68
N ALA A 58 -9.30 0.27 -6.95
CA ALA A 58 -9.32 -1.15 -6.59
C ALA A 58 -9.03 -2.12 -7.77
N GLY A 59 -9.60 -1.86 -8.96
CA GLY A 59 -9.41 -2.73 -10.13
C GLY A 59 -8.01 -2.74 -10.75
N VAL A 60 -7.08 -1.92 -10.26
CA VAL A 60 -5.72 -1.86 -10.82
C VAL A 60 -4.95 -3.16 -10.61
N PHE A 61 -5.19 -3.86 -9.52
CA PHE A 61 -4.50 -5.10 -9.19
C PHE A 61 -4.86 -6.23 -10.15
N ASP A 62 -6.15 -6.36 -10.49
CA ASP A 62 -6.64 -7.31 -11.50
C ASP A 62 -6.07 -6.97 -12.89
N LYS A 63 -6.16 -5.71 -13.29
CA LYS A 63 -5.62 -5.21 -14.57
C LYS A 63 -4.15 -5.57 -14.77
N HIS A 64 -3.36 -5.67 -13.72
CA HIS A 64 -1.92 -5.95 -13.75
C HIS A 64 -1.56 -7.37 -13.31
N GLY A 65 -2.53 -8.30 -13.25
CA GLY A 65 -2.32 -9.72 -12.99
C GLY A 65 -1.92 -10.05 -11.53
N VAL A 66 -2.09 -9.12 -10.59
CA VAL A 66 -1.74 -9.35 -9.18
C VAL A 66 -2.69 -10.36 -8.55
N ILE A 67 -3.98 -10.30 -8.90
CA ILE A 67 -4.99 -11.24 -8.39
C ILE A 67 -4.64 -12.67 -8.83
N ASP A 68 -4.33 -12.88 -10.11
CA ASP A 68 -3.91 -14.17 -10.64
C ASP A 68 -2.63 -14.69 -9.98
N ALA A 69 -1.65 -13.80 -9.74
CA ALA A 69 -0.41 -14.15 -9.05
C ALA A 69 -0.68 -14.61 -7.61
N ILE A 70 -1.55 -13.91 -6.86
CA ILE A 70 -1.95 -14.30 -5.50
C ILE A 70 -2.63 -15.68 -5.55
N HIS A 71 -3.62 -15.86 -6.39
CA HIS A 71 -4.37 -17.11 -6.47
C HIS A 71 -3.53 -18.30 -6.95
N THR A 72 -2.51 -18.06 -7.79
CA THR A 72 -1.59 -19.11 -8.24
C THR A 72 -0.69 -19.59 -7.10
N THR A 73 -0.20 -18.68 -6.28
CA THR A 73 0.70 -18.99 -5.16
C THR A 73 -0.05 -19.39 -3.89
N HIS A 74 -1.27 -18.88 -3.72
CA HIS A 74 -2.10 -19.04 -2.52
C HIS A 74 -3.56 -19.37 -2.89
N PRO A 75 -3.85 -20.63 -3.27
CA PRO A 75 -5.18 -21.00 -3.78
C PRO A 75 -6.31 -20.88 -2.74
N ASN A 76 -5.98 -20.84 -1.43
CA ASN A 76 -6.94 -20.66 -0.34
C ASN A 76 -7.06 -19.20 0.13
N MET A 77 -6.56 -18.23 -0.64
CA MET A 77 -6.58 -16.82 -0.28
C MET A 77 -7.71 -16.08 -1.01
N ASP A 78 -8.65 -15.51 -0.24
CA ASP A 78 -9.56 -14.51 -0.74
C ASP A 78 -8.84 -13.17 -0.90
N VAL A 79 -9.25 -12.36 -1.87
CA VAL A 79 -8.68 -11.02 -2.06
C VAL A 79 -9.79 -9.97 -2.00
N ILE A 80 -9.56 -8.91 -1.24
CA ILE A 80 -10.38 -7.70 -1.23
C ILE A 80 -9.51 -6.54 -1.71
N ALA A 81 -9.74 -6.06 -2.92
CA ALA A 81 -9.13 -4.84 -3.41
C ALA A 81 -9.97 -3.62 -2.97
N VAL A 82 -9.33 -2.69 -2.27
CA VAL A 82 -9.99 -1.55 -1.63
C VAL A 82 -9.87 -0.31 -2.51
N ASP A 83 -10.94 0.45 -2.62
CA ASP A 83 -10.94 1.72 -3.35
C ASP A 83 -10.38 2.87 -2.47
N ALA A 84 -9.21 2.63 -1.89
CA ALA A 84 -8.51 3.48 -0.94
C ALA A 84 -7.82 4.67 -1.63
N HIS A 85 -8.60 5.54 -2.27
CA HIS A 85 -8.07 6.72 -2.96
C HIS A 85 -7.62 7.82 -1.98
N PHE A 86 -6.85 8.78 -2.49
CA PHE A 86 -6.17 9.82 -1.71
C PHE A 86 -7.04 10.56 -0.68
N LYS A 87 -8.33 10.78 -0.97
CA LYS A 87 -9.24 11.49 -0.07
C LYS A 87 -9.44 10.82 1.29
N TYR A 88 -9.33 9.50 1.38
CA TYR A 88 -9.37 8.80 2.67
C TYR A 88 -8.13 9.10 3.53
N TYR A 89 -6.97 9.27 2.89
CA TYR A 89 -5.72 9.64 3.56
C TYR A 89 -5.75 11.11 3.99
N GLU A 90 -6.19 12.01 3.10
CA GLU A 90 -6.35 13.44 3.41
C GLU A 90 -7.33 13.67 4.57
N ALA A 91 -8.46 12.96 4.56
CA ALA A 91 -9.46 13.00 5.63
C ALA A 91 -9.03 12.24 6.90
N ARG A 92 -7.88 11.54 6.90
CA ARG A 92 -7.37 10.70 7.99
C ARG A 92 -8.33 9.58 8.42
N THR A 93 -9.18 9.13 7.51
CA THR A 93 -10.20 8.09 7.80
C THR A 93 -9.80 6.70 7.29
N ILE A 94 -8.72 6.59 6.51
CA ILE A 94 -8.34 5.33 5.85
C ILE A 94 -8.22 4.16 6.85
N ILE A 95 -7.55 4.36 7.98
CA ILE A 95 -7.31 3.28 8.96
C ILE A 95 -8.61 2.86 9.62
N GLU A 96 -9.45 3.82 9.99
CA GLU A 96 -10.76 3.52 10.54
C GLU A 96 -11.64 2.74 9.55
N ARG A 97 -11.67 3.18 8.27
CA ARG A 97 -12.47 2.50 7.23
C ARG A 97 -11.97 1.09 6.95
N LEU A 98 -10.64 0.89 6.87
CA LEU A 98 -10.08 -0.45 6.73
C LEU A 98 -10.50 -1.36 7.89
N ARG A 99 -10.39 -0.86 9.12
CA ARG A 99 -10.71 -1.65 10.29
C ARG A 99 -12.19 -1.97 10.39
N GLN A 100 -13.05 -0.95 10.30
CA GLN A 100 -14.49 -1.11 10.53
C GLN A 100 -15.19 -1.83 9.38
N ASP A 101 -14.80 -1.53 8.14
CA ASP A 101 -15.54 -1.98 6.97
C ASP A 101 -15.01 -3.32 6.43
N ILE A 102 -13.74 -3.70 6.74
CA ILE A 102 -13.08 -4.85 6.11
C ILE A 102 -12.45 -5.79 7.14
N ILE A 103 -11.48 -5.30 7.94
CA ILE A 103 -10.62 -6.19 8.74
C ILE A 103 -11.37 -6.76 9.92
N LYS A 104 -12.12 -5.93 10.68
CA LYS A 104 -12.93 -6.44 11.79
C LYS A 104 -14.00 -7.43 11.33
N PRO A 105 -14.79 -7.17 10.27
CA PRO A 105 -15.68 -8.18 9.69
C PRO A 105 -14.96 -9.48 9.27
N ALA A 106 -13.73 -9.40 8.76
CA ALA A 106 -12.95 -10.58 8.40
C ALA A 106 -12.51 -11.40 9.64
N ILE A 107 -12.08 -10.72 10.70
CA ILE A 107 -11.77 -11.35 11.99
C ILE A 107 -13.01 -12.04 12.54
N ASP A 108 -14.16 -11.35 12.58
CA ASP A 108 -15.42 -11.86 13.07
C ASP A 108 -15.94 -13.05 12.22
N ALA A 109 -15.63 -13.06 10.91
CA ALA A 109 -15.91 -14.17 9.99
C ALA A 109 -14.97 -15.38 10.17
N GLY A 110 -13.89 -15.23 10.96
CA GLY A 110 -12.97 -16.30 11.31
C GLY A 110 -11.94 -16.67 10.25
N TYR A 111 -11.50 -15.72 9.41
CA TYR A 111 -10.34 -15.96 8.54
C TYR A 111 -9.11 -16.37 9.35
N SER A 112 -8.40 -17.41 8.89
CA SER A 112 -7.24 -17.98 9.59
C SER A 112 -6.03 -17.04 9.64
N ALA A 113 -5.91 -16.15 8.64
CA ALA A 113 -4.91 -15.11 8.59
C ALA A 113 -5.39 -13.94 7.72
N ILE A 114 -4.97 -12.73 8.08
CA ILE A 114 -5.25 -11.51 7.34
C ILE A 114 -3.93 -10.84 6.96
N TYR A 115 -3.78 -10.54 5.68
CA TYR A 115 -2.62 -9.88 5.10
C TYR A 115 -3.02 -8.55 4.49
N LEU A 116 -2.14 -7.55 4.56
CA LEU A 116 -2.28 -6.32 3.78
C LEU A 116 -1.26 -6.32 2.63
N GLY A 117 -1.71 -5.89 1.46
CA GLY A 117 -0.86 -5.62 0.33
C GLY A 117 -1.02 -4.17 -0.11
N GLY A 118 0.07 -3.46 -0.39
CA GLY A 118 -0.06 -2.07 -0.80
C GLY A 118 1.04 -1.57 -1.72
N THR A 119 0.67 -0.71 -2.67
CA THR A 119 1.61 -0.11 -3.62
C THR A 119 1.71 1.39 -3.36
N SER A 120 2.92 1.93 -3.25
CA SER A 120 3.15 3.38 -3.07
C SER A 120 2.37 3.96 -1.87
N LEU A 121 1.36 4.81 -2.08
CA LEU A 121 0.47 5.32 -1.04
C LEU A 121 -0.25 4.19 -0.30
N GLY A 122 -0.65 3.12 -0.98
CA GLY A 122 -1.25 1.94 -0.35
C GLY A 122 -0.27 1.20 0.56
N GLY A 123 1.02 1.16 0.20
CA GLY A 123 2.09 0.64 1.06
C GLY A 123 2.27 1.46 2.34
N PHE A 124 2.20 2.79 2.23
CA PHE A 124 2.14 3.69 3.39
C PHE A 124 0.92 3.40 4.28
N GLY A 125 -0.27 3.23 3.68
CA GLY A 125 -1.49 2.87 4.39
C GLY A 125 -1.38 1.54 5.14
N SER A 126 -0.74 0.54 4.53
CA SER A 126 -0.49 -0.76 5.17
C SER A 126 0.42 -0.64 6.39
N LEU A 127 1.47 0.18 6.32
CA LEU A 127 2.35 0.48 7.45
C LEU A 127 1.64 1.25 8.56
N LEU A 128 0.81 2.24 8.20
CA LEU A 128 -0.01 2.98 9.18
C LEU A 128 -0.96 2.03 9.93
N TYR A 129 -1.59 1.09 9.20
CA TYR A 129 -2.48 0.11 9.82
C TYR A 129 -1.71 -0.80 10.77
N LEU A 130 -0.60 -1.38 10.30
CA LEU A 130 0.25 -2.25 11.12
C LEU A 130 0.76 -1.55 12.39
N LYS A 131 1.12 -0.26 12.29
CA LYS A 131 1.52 0.55 13.45
C LYS A 131 0.41 0.68 14.49
N GLN A 132 -0.83 0.85 14.05
CA GLN A 132 -1.96 1.10 14.96
C GLN A 132 -2.61 -0.17 15.49
N TYR A 133 -2.65 -1.25 14.67
CA TYR A 133 -3.31 -2.52 14.97
C TYR A 133 -2.41 -3.72 14.57
N PRO A 134 -1.26 -3.90 15.22
CA PRO A 134 -0.30 -4.96 14.84
C PRO A 134 -0.86 -6.37 15.01
N ASP A 135 -1.81 -6.57 15.94
CA ASP A 135 -2.38 -7.89 16.24
C ASP A 135 -3.49 -8.29 15.27
N ASP A 136 -4.08 -7.34 14.54
CA ASP A 136 -5.11 -7.63 13.53
C ASP A 136 -4.50 -8.27 12.25
N ILE A 137 -3.18 -8.16 12.04
CA ILE A 137 -2.50 -8.46 10.77
C ILE A 137 -1.37 -9.48 10.96
N ASN A 138 -1.36 -10.51 10.12
CA ASN A 138 -0.32 -11.53 10.11
C ASN A 138 0.95 -11.08 9.37
N LYS A 139 0.79 -10.49 8.17
CA LYS A 139 1.90 -9.98 7.34
C LYS A 139 1.44 -8.80 6.48
N ILE A 140 2.39 -7.97 6.07
CA ILE A 140 2.18 -6.96 5.05
C ILE A 140 3.16 -7.11 3.89
N PHE A 141 2.67 -6.91 2.66
CA PHE A 141 3.44 -6.96 1.41
C PHE A 141 3.38 -5.59 0.75
N ILE A 142 4.47 -4.83 0.81
CA ILE A 142 4.49 -3.44 0.36
C ILE A 142 5.43 -3.23 -0.81
N LEU A 143 4.89 -2.64 -1.88
CA LEU A 143 5.65 -2.32 -3.08
C LEU A 143 5.92 -0.83 -3.18
N ALA A 144 7.21 -0.47 -3.21
CA ALA A 144 7.66 0.91 -3.35
C ALA A 144 6.86 1.89 -2.47
N PRO A 145 6.68 1.61 -1.15
CA PRO A 145 5.86 2.44 -0.29
C PRO A 145 6.34 3.89 -0.27
N TYR A 146 5.40 4.85 -0.18
CA TYR A 146 5.73 6.22 0.16
C TYR A 146 6.11 6.28 1.65
N LEU A 147 7.32 6.71 1.94
CA LEU A 147 7.87 6.79 3.30
C LEU A 147 8.26 8.22 3.69
N GLY A 148 7.56 9.19 3.13
CA GLY A 148 7.82 10.60 3.37
C GLY A 148 8.77 11.24 2.35
N ASP A 149 9.03 12.52 2.55
CA ASP A 149 9.94 13.32 1.75
C ASP A 149 11.35 13.31 2.36
N ALA A 150 12.34 13.82 1.64
CA ALA A 150 13.75 13.83 2.09
C ALA A 150 13.94 14.40 3.50
N GLN A 151 13.19 15.44 3.87
CA GLN A 151 13.22 16.04 5.21
C GLN A 151 12.79 15.08 6.34
N ASP A 152 12.06 14.02 6.02
CA ASP A 152 11.58 13.06 7.02
C ASP A 152 12.63 11.99 7.36
N TYR A 153 13.63 11.75 6.49
CA TYR A 153 14.60 10.67 6.63
C TYR A 153 16.08 11.07 6.39
N ASN A 154 16.39 12.26 5.86
CA ASN A 154 17.77 12.64 5.57
C ASN A 154 18.67 12.61 6.81
N TYR A 155 18.14 12.88 8.00
CA TYR A 155 18.90 12.78 9.25
C TYR A 155 19.45 11.35 9.49
N LEU A 156 18.81 10.31 8.97
CA LEU A 156 19.29 8.94 9.06
C LEU A 156 20.49 8.69 8.12
N ILE A 157 20.53 9.40 6.99
CA ILE A 157 21.61 9.29 6.00
C ILE A 157 22.82 10.11 6.45
N GLU A 158 22.56 11.31 6.95
CA GLU A 158 23.57 12.28 7.37
C GLU A 158 24.08 12.03 8.79
N ASN A 159 23.48 11.06 9.52
CA ASN A 159 23.77 10.75 10.91
C ASN A 159 23.67 11.99 11.81
N THR A 160 22.65 12.80 11.58
CA THR A 160 22.34 14.02 12.34
C THR A 160 21.17 13.79 13.30
N ALA A 161 20.83 14.78 14.12
CA ALA A 161 19.68 14.68 15.02
C ALA A 161 18.37 14.61 14.25
N ALA A 162 17.43 13.80 14.74
CA ALA A 162 16.07 13.77 14.23
C ALA A 162 15.38 15.13 14.40
N PRO A 163 14.42 15.50 13.53
CA PRO A 163 13.62 16.71 13.72
C PRO A 163 12.93 16.72 15.08
N GLU A 164 12.94 17.85 15.77
CA GLU A 164 12.33 18.01 17.11
C GLU A 164 10.82 17.71 17.10
N VAL A 165 10.14 18.08 16.01
CA VAL A 165 8.71 17.82 15.82
C VAL A 165 8.52 17.08 14.49
N PRO A 166 8.35 15.76 14.51
CA PRO A 166 8.03 15.00 13.31
C PRO A 166 6.68 15.44 12.73
N ARG A 167 6.55 15.46 11.41
CA ARG A 167 5.23 15.61 10.79
C ARG A 167 4.32 14.43 11.19
N ASP A 168 3.03 14.66 11.39
CA ASP A 168 2.04 13.63 11.80
C ASP A 168 2.06 12.37 10.93
N VAL A 169 2.42 12.53 9.66
CA VAL A 169 2.50 11.43 8.68
C VAL A 169 3.89 10.77 8.61
N ASN A 170 4.86 11.26 9.39
CA ASN A 170 6.21 10.70 9.40
C ASN A 170 6.24 9.39 10.18
N LEU A 171 6.55 8.29 9.48
CA LEU A 171 6.67 6.95 10.07
C LEU A 171 8.08 6.65 10.60
N TRP A 172 9.11 7.43 10.24
CA TRP A 172 10.50 7.10 10.54
C TRP A 172 10.82 6.93 12.02
N PRO A 173 10.28 7.77 12.96
CA PRO A 173 10.52 7.56 14.39
C PRO A 173 10.05 6.19 14.90
N TRP A 174 9.04 5.59 14.26
CA TRP A 174 8.56 4.24 14.54
C TRP A 174 9.35 3.18 13.75
N LEU A 175 9.61 3.39 12.46
CA LEU A 175 10.29 2.44 11.58
C LEU A 175 11.71 2.08 12.07
N ILE A 176 12.44 3.02 12.64
CA ILE A 176 13.80 2.77 13.18
C ILE A 176 13.80 2.06 14.53
N GLN A 177 12.65 1.89 15.17
CA GLN A 177 12.48 1.25 16.47
C GLN A 177 11.54 0.05 16.41
N LEU A 178 11.37 -0.56 15.21
CA LEU A 178 10.47 -1.70 15.03
C LEU A 178 10.90 -2.88 15.94
N PRO A 179 9.97 -3.42 16.74
CA PRO A 179 10.20 -4.69 17.43
C PRO A 179 10.39 -5.85 16.43
N ASP A 180 11.09 -6.90 16.82
CA ASP A 180 11.41 -7.99 15.89
C ASP A 180 10.16 -8.77 15.42
N ASP A 181 9.14 -8.91 16.26
CA ASP A 181 7.87 -9.51 15.89
C ASP A 181 7.12 -8.68 14.83
N VAL A 182 7.27 -7.37 14.84
CA VAL A 182 6.70 -6.47 13.81
C VAL A 182 7.56 -6.48 12.54
N LYS A 183 8.90 -6.47 12.65
CA LYS A 183 9.80 -6.60 11.49
C LYS A 183 9.50 -7.87 10.70
N ASN A 184 9.27 -8.98 11.40
CA ASN A 184 8.95 -10.29 10.81
C ASN A 184 7.60 -10.32 10.05
N LYS A 185 6.76 -9.30 10.21
CA LYS A 185 5.52 -9.16 9.47
C LYS A 185 5.68 -8.36 8.16
N ILE A 186 6.79 -7.64 7.95
CA ILE A 186 6.95 -6.70 6.84
C ILE A 186 7.77 -7.30 5.71
N TYR A 187 7.19 -7.36 4.52
CA TYR A 187 7.84 -7.76 3.26
C TYR A 187 7.82 -6.58 2.31
N ILE A 188 8.97 -6.22 1.73
CA ILE A 188 9.11 -5.04 0.87
C ILE A 188 9.71 -5.38 -0.48
N ALA A 189 9.17 -4.77 -1.55
CA ALA A 189 9.80 -4.81 -2.86
C ALA A 189 9.83 -3.42 -3.50
N TYR A 190 10.90 -3.11 -4.25
CA TYR A 190 11.01 -1.84 -4.97
C TYR A 190 12.00 -1.90 -6.12
N GLY A 191 11.81 -1.01 -7.09
CA GLY A 191 12.74 -0.80 -8.19
C GLY A 191 13.97 0.01 -7.74
N THR A 192 15.18 -0.40 -8.15
CA THR A 192 16.42 0.33 -7.78
C THR A 192 16.54 1.72 -8.40
N ASN A 193 15.79 1.99 -9.49
CA ASN A 193 15.70 3.31 -10.13
C ASN A 193 14.37 4.02 -9.80
N ASP A 194 13.68 3.57 -8.73
CA ASP A 194 12.46 4.20 -8.22
C ASP A 194 12.81 5.52 -7.53
N LYS A 195 11.95 6.53 -7.67
CA LYS A 195 12.12 7.82 -6.99
C LYS A 195 12.12 7.69 -5.46
N PHE A 196 11.55 6.61 -4.92
CA PHE A 196 11.55 6.27 -3.51
C PHE A 196 12.54 5.15 -3.14
N ALA A 197 13.50 4.82 -4.03
CA ALA A 197 14.49 3.77 -3.75
C ALA A 197 15.30 4.04 -2.49
N VAL A 198 15.65 5.31 -2.22
CA VAL A 198 16.43 5.68 -1.02
C VAL A 198 15.69 5.36 0.27
N PRO A 199 14.49 5.90 0.55
CA PRO A 199 13.78 5.58 1.78
C PRO A 199 13.35 4.10 1.84
N ASN A 200 13.02 3.47 0.72
CA ASN A 200 12.71 2.02 0.71
C ASN A 200 13.93 1.18 1.08
N GLY A 201 15.13 1.55 0.61
CA GLY A 201 16.38 0.91 1.01
C GLY A 201 16.73 1.11 2.49
N LEU A 202 16.40 2.26 3.07
CA LEU A 202 16.56 2.49 4.51
C LEU A 202 15.64 1.58 5.34
N LEU A 203 14.38 1.41 4.93
CA LEU A 203 13.48 0.46 5.59
C LEU A 203 13.96 -0.98 5.40
N ALA A 204 14.33 -1.38 4.19
CA ALA A 204 14.81 -2.73 3.90
C ALA A 204 15.99 -3.16 4.79
N LYS A 205 16.89 -2.22 5.16
CA LYS A 205 17.99 -2.48 6.09
C LYS A 205 17.56 -2.79 7.53
N GLN A 206 16.32 -2.47 7.91
CA GLN A 206 15.78 -2.77 9.23
C GLN A 206 15.10 -4.14 9.28
N LEU A 207 14.83 -4.75 8.12
CA LEU A 207 14.07 -5.99 7.97
C LEU A 207 15.02 -7.19 7.76
N PRO A 208 14.55 -8.43 8.00
CA PRO A 208 15.26 -9.62 7.58
C PRO A 208 15.59 -9.55 6.08
N PRO A 209 16.82 -9.89 5.65
CA PRO A 209 17.23 -9.76 4.23
C PRO A 209 16.32 -10.51 3.26
N GLU A 210 15.80 -11.66 3.66
CA GLU A 210 14.88 -12.49 2.89
C GLU A 210 13.51 -11.83 2.66
N HIS A 211 13.14 -10.82 3.45
CA HIS A 211 11.91 -10.06 3.29
C HIS A 211 12.00 -8.95 2.24
N THR A 212 13.15 -8.80 1.58
CA THR A 212 13.37 -7.74 0.60
C THR A 212 13.54 -8.30 -0.80
N VAL A 213 12.82 -7.72 -1.77
CA VAL A 213 12.98 -8.00 -3.20
C VAL A 213 13.29 -6.70 -3.93
N THR A 214 14.33 -6.70 -4.77
CA THR A 214 14.68 -5.54 -5.60
C THR A 214 15.00 -5.96 -7.02
N GLN A 215 14.64 -5.11 -7.96
CA GLN A 215 15.07 -5.25 -9.37
C GLN A 215 15.34 -3.89 -10.00
N THR A 216 15.99 -3.85 -11.15
CA THR A 216 16.12 -2.62 -11.92
C THR A 216 14.76 -2.19 -12.44
N GLY A 217 14.28 -1.01 -12.01
CA GLY A 217 12.94 -0.51 -12.39
C GLY A 217 12.60 0.81 -11.74
N LYS A 218 11.54 1.46 -12.25
CA LYS A 218 11.05 2.76 -11.80
C LYS A 218 9.77 2.62 -11.01
N HIS A 219 9.25 3.73 -10.46
CA HIS A 219 7.99 3.82 -9.73
C HIS A 219 6.77 3.70 -10.67
N ASN A 220 6.48 2.50 -11.15
CA ASN A 220 5.38 2.23 -12.08
C ASN A 220 4.97 0.76 -12.12
N TRP A 221 3.80 0.50 -12.69
CA TRP A 221 3.23 -0.84 -12.81
C TRP A 221 4.07 -1.80 -13.67
N LYS A 222 4.89 -1.33 -14.63
CA LYS A 222 5.79 -2.20 -15.37
C LYS A 222 6.79 -2.90 -14.45
N THR A 223 7.28 -2.20 -13.43
CA THR A 223 8.17 -2.74 -12.40
C THR A 223 7.40 -3.55 -11.37
N TRP A 224 6.30 -3.02 -10.90
CA TRP A 224 5.54 -3.62 -9.80
C TRP A 224 4.89 -4.95 -10.16
N ALA A 225 4.35 -5.10 -11.37
CA ALA A 225 3.77 -6.36 -11.83
C ALA A 225 4.77 -7.52 -11.85
N GLN A 226 6.07 -7.22 -12.01
CA GLN A 226 7.13 -8.22 -11.93
C GLN A 226 7.54 -8.52 -10.47
N LEU A 227 7.52 -7.53 -9.61
CA LEU A 227 7.91 -7.66 -8.21
C LEU A 227 6.85 -8.35 -7.34
N TRP A 228 5.54 -8.22 -7.67
CA TRP A 228 4.48 -8.83 -6.88
C TRP A 228 4.63 -10.34 -6.73
N PRO A 229 4.78 -11.16 -7.80
CA PRO A 229 4.94 -12.60 -7.68
C PRO A 229 6.18 -12.99 -6.85
N GLU A 230 7.29 -12.28 -7.04
CA GLU A 230 8.53 -12.55 -6.30
C GLU A 230 8.40 -12.22 -4.81
N LEU A 231 7.70 -11.14 -4.47
CA LEU A 231 7.46 -10.76 -3.08
C LEU A 231 6.52 -11.74 -2.37
N LEU A 232 5.46 -12.18 -3.05
CA LEU A 232 4.52 -13.18 -2.51
C LEU A 232 5.18 -14.54 -2.27
N ALA A 233 6.20 -14.89 -3.04
CA ALA A 233 6.94 -16.16 -2.87
C ALA A 233 7.90 -16.16 -1.66
N ARG A 234 8.03 -15.05 -0.93
CA ARG A 234 8.93 -14.92 0.24
C ARG A 234 8.30 -15.32 1.58
N GLN A 235 7.08 -15.81 1.59
CA GLN A 235 6.37 -16.19 2.82
C GLN A 235 6.97 -17.40 3.52
#